data_b28872f944147e06633b275669ded34b
#
_entry.id   b28872f944147e06633b275669ded34b
#
_cell.length_a   1.000
_cell.length_b   1.000
_cell.length_c   1.000
_cell.angle_alpha   90.00
_cell.angle_beta   90.00
_cell.angle_gamma   90.00
#
_symmetry.space_group_name_H-M   'P 1'
#
loop_
_entity.id
_entity.type
_entity.pdbx_description
1 polymer ?
#
loop_
_entity_poly.entity_id
_entity_poly.type
_entity_poly.pdbx_seq_one_letter_code
_entity_poly.pdbx_strand_id
1 'polypeptide(L)'
;MTNTDIAKPGPLMAGKRGLIMGVANDRSIAWGIARVLAGQGAKLAFTYQGDAFGRRAIPLAKSAGADIIVSCDVTDLKSVDNVFAEIKKSWGGLDFVVHALAFSDRRELAGRYADTTRENFSNTMVISCFSFTEIAKRASEMMPAGGSLLTLTFSGATRWVPCYNVMGVAKAALEASVRYLAADLGAQGIRVNALSAGPMRTLAGAGVYDGRMLFNYQRDHAPLRRSPTLDEVGGAGLYLLSDLSETPAPASVRIGPAESALTRMPWAPRSAAR
;
A
#
# COMPACT_ATOMS: atom_id res chain seq x y z
N MET A 1 7.90 -21.74 4.99
CA MET A 1 8.74 -20.58 4.63
C MET A 1 8.56 -19.54 5.73
N THR A 2 9.64 -18.97 6.21
CA THR A 2 9.58 -17.81 7.11
C THR A 2 9.15 -16.60 6.31
N ASN A 3 8.55 -15.59 6.97
CA ASN A 3 8.12 -14.35 6.28
C ASN A 3 9.30 -13.52 5.73
N THR A 4 10.52 -13.93 6.00
CA THR A 4 11.75 -13.28 5.53
C THR A 4 12.34 -13.94 4.28
N ASP A 5 11.89 -15.17 3.94
CA ASP A 5 12.42 -15.88 2.77
C ASP A 5 11.95 -15.22 1.47
N ILE A 6 12.86 -15.15 0.49
CA ILE A 6 12.52 -14.70 -0.86
C ILE A 6 11.56 -15.71 -1.50
N ALA A 7 10.50 -15.22 -2.14
CA ALA A 7 9.54 -16.06 -2.82
C ALA A 7 10.20 -16.83 -3.99
N LYS A 8 9.49 -17.86 -4.47
CA LYS A 8 9.95 -18.78 -5.51
C LYS A 8 10.59 -18.02 -6.68
N PRO A 9 11.85 -18.31 -7.04
CA PRO A 9 12.57 -17.58 -8.09
C PRO A 9 11.91 -17.68 -9.47
N GLY A 10 12.03 -16.61 -10.24
CA GLY A 10 11.56 -16.53 -11.62
C GLY A 10 12.02 -15.23 -12.29
N PRO A 11 11.88 -15.10 -13.61
CA PRO A 11 12.40 -13.96 -14.37
C PRO A 11 11.38 -12.85 -14.70
N LEU A 12 10.14 -12.91 -14.21
CA LEU A 12 9.08 -11.99 -14.64
C LEU A 12 9.38 -10.50 -14.44
N MET A 13 10.25 -10.19 -13.48
CA MET A 13 10.67 -8.82 -13.19
C MET A 13 12.15 -8.59 -13.47
N ALA A 14 12.79 -9.48 -14.24
CA ALA A 14 14.20 -9.35 -14.57
C ALA A 14 14.49 -8.02 -15.28
N GLY A 15 15.46 -7.26 -14.74
CA GLY A 15 15.84 -5.95 -15.28
C GLY A 15 14.92 -4.79 -14.85
N LYS A 16 13.77 -5.02 -14.27
CA LYS A 16 12.88 -3.98 -13.76
C LYS A 16 13.41 -3.41 -12.42
N ARG A 17 13.31 -2.10 -12.25
CA ARG A 17 13.79 -1.32 -11.09
C ARG A 17 12.60 -0.70 -10.39
N GLY A 18 12.45 -0.94 -9.11
CA GLY A 18 11.28 -0.48 -8.38
C GLY A 18 11.56 0.14 -7.02
N LEU A 19 10.76 1.14 -6.68
CA LEU A 19 10.74 1.79 -5.38
C LEU A 19 9.65 1.16 -4.50
N ILE A 20 10.04 0.69 -3.32
CA ILE A 20 9.14 0.13 -2.30
C ILE A 20 9.05 1.08 -1.11
N MET A 21 7.86 1.56 -0.81
CA MET A 21 7.58 2.44 0.31
C MET A 21 6.62 1.79 1.30
N GLY A 22 6.89 1.89 2.61
CA GLY A 22 5.99 1.43 3.66
C GLY A 22 6.31 0.06 4.27
N VAL A 23 7.54 -0.42 4.15
CA VAL A 23 8.00 -1.60 4.89
C VAL A 23 8.28 -1.20 6.34
N ALA A 24 7.43 -1.64 7.27
CA ALA A 24 7.60 -1.41 8.70
C ALA A 24 8.18 -2.63 9.44
N ASN A 25 7.92 -3.83 8.95
CA ASN A 25 8.44 -5.11 9.43
C ASN A 25 8.13 -6.24 8.42
N ASP A 26 8.48 -7.49 8.76
CA ASP A 26 8.26 -8.72 7.99
C ASP A 26 6.79 -9.08 7.73
N ARG A 27 5.85 -8.42 8.41
CA ARG A 27 4.39 -8.61 8.24
C ARG A 27 3.75 -7.51 7.39
N SER A 28 4.51 -6.54 6.93
CA SER A 28 4.01 -5.47 6.06
C SER A 28 3.59 -6.01 4.70
N ILE A 29 2.45 -5.54 4.18
CA ILE A 29 2.02 -5.88 2.82
C ILE A 29 3.09 -5.47 1.79
N ALA A 30 3.70 -4.28 1.98
CA ALA A 30 4.82 -3.84 1.15
C ALA A 30 5.98 -4.84 1.13
N TRP A 31 6.29 -5.48 2.26
CA TRP A 31 7.30 -6.54 2.33
C TRP A 31 6.87 -7.80 1.58
N GLY A 32 5.62 -8.22 1.73
CA GLY A 32 5.07 -9.36 0.98
C GLY A 32 5.18 -9.16 -0.53
N ILE A 33 4.87 -7.96 -1.02
CA ILE A 33 5.03 -7.59 -2.43
C ILE A 33 6.52 -7.56 -2.81
N ALA A 34 7.35 -6.87 -2.03
CA ALA A 34 8.77 -6.68 -2.32
C ALA A 34 9.52 -8.02 -2.47
N ARG A 35 9.30 -8.98 -1.54
CA ARG A 35 10.01 -10.27 -1.60
C ARG A 35 9.58 -11.13 -2.80
N VAL A 36 8.32 -11.02 -3.24
CA VAL A 36 7.85 -11.69 -4.46
C VAL A 36 8.50 -11.06 -5.69
N LEU A 37 8.56 -9.72 -5.76
CA LEU A 37 9.20 -9.01 -6.86
C LEU A 37 10.71 -9.29 -6.93
N ALA A 38 11.40 -9.29 -5.78
CA ALA A 38 12.82 -9.67 -5.69
C ALA A 38 13.05 -11.10 -6.16
N GLY A 39 12.19 -12.05 -5.74
CA GLY A 39 12.25 -13.44 -6.21
C GLY A 39 12.01 -13.59 -7.72
N GLN A 40 11.36 -12.63 -8.36
CA GLN A 40 11.16 -12.56 -9.80
C GLN A 40 12.23 -11.72 -10.55
N GLY A 41 13.31 -11.35 -9.87
CA GLY A 41 14.47 -10.70 -10.47
C GLY A 41 14.41 -9.17 -10.52
N ALA A 42 13.47 -8.52 -9.82
CA ALA A 42 13.44 -7.06 -9.72
C ALA A 42 14.61 -6.52 -8.89
N LYS A 43 15.17 -5.38 -9.31
CA LYS A 43 16.03 -4.54 -8.47
C LYS A 43 15.17 -3.61 -7.65
N LEU A 44 15.38 -3.57 -6.33
CA LEU A 44 14.51 -2.83 -5.41
C LEU A 44 15.27 -1.74 -4.67
N ALA A 45 14.67 -0.55 -4.62
CA ALA A 45 14.98 0.52 -3.69
C ALA A 45 13.93 0.55 -2.58
N PHE A 46 14.35 0.87 -1.35
CA PHE A 46 13.43 0.94 -0.21
C PHE A 46 13.50 2.31 0.48
N THR A 47 12.35 2.73 1.00
CA THR A 47 12.31 3.84 1.95
C THR A 47 11.84 3.38 3.32
N TYR A 48 12.27 4.11 4.35
CA TYR A 48 11.82 3.96 5.72
C TYR A 48 11.70 5.34 6.37
N GLN A 49 10.83 5.49 7.39
CA GLN A 49 10.67 6.75 8.11
C GLN A 49 11.33 6.64 9.50
N GLY A 50 12.40 7.39 9.72
CA GLY A 50 13.09 7.49 11.00
C GLY A 50 13.71 6.17 11.50
N ASP A 51 14.49 6.25 12.57
CA ASP A 51 15.30 5.14 13.05
C ASP A 51 14.50 3.94 13.56
N ALA A 52 13.32 4.21 14.14
CA ALA A 52 12.49 3.15 14.71
C ALA A 52 11.99 2.15 13.65
N PHE A 53 11.64 2.63 12.47
CA PHE A 53 11.31 1.78 11.33
C PHE A 53 12.57 1.30 10.61
N GLY A 54 13.59 2.13 10.49
CA GLY A 54 14.87 1.79 9.85
C GLY A 54 15.50 0.53 10.43
N ARG A 55 15.52 0.39 11.77
CA ARG A 55 16.07 -0.80 12.45
C ARG A 55 15.44 -2.13 11.98
N ARG A 56 14.20 -2.11 11.49
CA ARG A 56 13.47 -3.29 11.01
C ARG A 56 13.44 -3.39 9.49
N ALA A 57 13.29 -2.26 8.81
CA ALA A 57 13.17 -2.22 7.35
C ALA A 57 14.52 -2.44 6.64
N ILE A 58 15.63 -1.90 7.17
CA ILE A 58 16.94 -2.02 6.55
C ILE A 58 17.41 -3.48 6.42
N PRO A 59 17.34 -4.33 7.45
CA PRO A 59 17.72 -5.74 7.31
C PRO A 59 16.87 -6.48 6.27
N LEU A 60 15.55 -6.21 6.21
CA LEU A 60 14.66 -6.80 5.22
C LEU A 60 15.02 -6.34 3.80
N ALA A 61 15.23 -5.04 3.60
CA ALA A 61 15.64 -4.50 2.31
C ALA A 61 16.95 -5.15 1.82
N LYS A 62 17.95 -5.27 2.71
CA LYS A 62 19.21 -5.95 2.40
C LYS A 62 19.02 -7.43 2.05
N SER A 63 18.12 -8.15 2.74
CA SER A 63 17.83 -9.56 2.42
C SER A 63 17.14 -9.73 1.06
N ALA A 64 16.47 -8.69 0.55
CA ALA A 64 15.93 -8.63 -0.80
C ALA A 64 16.96 -8.16 -1.86
N GLY A 65 18.22 -7.99 -1.48
CA GLY A 65 19.29 -7.54 -2.38
C GLY A 65 19.22 -6.07 -2.74
N ALA A 66 18.62 -5.23 -1.88
CA ALA A 66 18.48 -3.81 -2.18
C ALA A 66 19.82 -3.05 -2.05
N ASP A 67 20.16 -2.29 -3.08
CA ASP A 67 21.32 -1.41 -3.12
C ASP A 67 20.99 0.01 -2.61
N ILE A 68 19.73 0.43 -2.73
CA ILE A 68 19.26 1.77 -2.37
C ILE A 68 18.29 1.66 -1.20
N ILE A 69 18.65 2.22 -0.05
CA ILE A 69 17.82 2.25 1.15
C ILE A 69 17.92 3.66 1.75
N VAL A 70 16.83 4.44 1.65
CA VAL A 70 16.85 5.87 1.96
C VAL A 70 15.81 6.19 3.03
N SER A 71 16.19 7.04 4.00
CA SER A 71 15.21 7.63 4.93
C SER A 71 14.29 8.58 4.18
N CYS A 72 12.98 8.46 4.41
CA CYS A 72 11.98 9.30 3.74
C CYS A 72 10.80 9.57 4.68
N ASP A 73 10.52 10.84 4.89
CA ASP A 73 9.26 11.34 5.43
C ASP A 73 8.49 12.01 4.31
N VAL A 74 7.30 11.50 3.98
CA VAL A 74 6.48 12.04 2.89
C VAL A 74 5.82 13.39 3.22
N THR A 75 5.93 13.85 4.46
CA THR A 75 5.52 15.20 4.86
C THR A 75 6.62 16.23 4.62
N ASP A 76 7.85 15.81 4.35
CA ASP A 76 8.98 16.64 3.97
C ASP A 76 9.33 16.42 2.48
N LEU A 77 8.98 17.37 1.64
CA LEU A 77 9.23 17.30 0.19
C LEU A 77 10.71 17.16 -0.14
N LYS A 78 11.62 17.74 0.65
CA LYS A 78 13.07 17.59 0.44
C LYS A 78 13.50 16.14 0.68
N SER A 79 12.92 15.50 1.68
CA SER A 79 13.13 14.08 1.95
C SER A 79 12.67 13.22 0.78
N VAL A 80 11.50 13.53 0.20
CA VAL A 80 10.99 12.86 -1.01
C VAL A 80 11.90 13.10 -2.21
N ASP A 81 12.30 14.35 -2.46
CA ASP A 81 13.18 14.70 -3.58
C ASP A 81 14.53 13.97 -3.50
N ASN A 82 15.08 13.81 -2.29
CA ASN A 82 16.31 13.05 -2.08
C ASN A 82 16.20 11.59 -2.49
N VAL A 83 15.06 10.93 -2.25
CA VAL A 83 14.83 9.53 -2.70
C VAL A 83 14.97 9.41 -4.21
N PHE A 84 14.32 10.31 -4.96
CA PHE A 84 14.37 10.29 -6.42
C PHE A 84 15.73 10.69 -6.97
N ALA A 85 16.45 11.60 -6.29
CA ALA A 85 17.82 11.95 -6.64
C ALA A 85 18.77 10.76 -6.49
N GLU A 86 18.69 9.99 -5.39
CA GLU A 86 19.50 8.79 -5.18
C GLU A 86 19.18 7.68 -6.21
N ILE A 87 17.90 7.48 -6.54
CA ILE A 87 17.49 6.52 -7.57
C ILE A 87 18.03 6.96 -8.95
N LYS A 88 17.88 8.25 -9.28
CA LYS A 88 18.37 8.79 -10.56
C LYS A 88 19.89 8.62 -10.70
N LYS A 89 20.64 8.92 -9.64
CA LYS A 89 22.09 8.78 -9.57
C LYS A 89 22.53 7.32 -9.75
N SER A 90 21.83 6.37 -9.12
CA SER A 90 22.24 4.97 -9.09
C SER A 90 21.74 4.17 -10.29
N TRP A 91 20.50 4.43 -10.76
CA TRP A 91 19.83 3.62 -11.78
C TRP A 91 19.48 4.39 -13.05
N GLY A 92 19.44 5.73 -12.99
CA GLY A 92 19.05 6.57 -14.13
C GLY A 92 17.56 6.57 -14.45
N GLY A 93 16.78 5.63 -13.92
CA GLY A 93 15.35 5.50 -14.20
C GLY A 93 14.65 4.53 -13.26
N LEU A 94 13.33 4.42 -13.42
CA LEU A 94 12.45 3.62 -12.59
C LEU A 94 11.40 2.93 -13.47
N ASP A 95 10.99 1.72 -13.11
CA ASP A 95 10.00 0.95 -13.88
C ASP A 95 8.70 0.75 -13.09
N PHE A 96 8.76 0.78 -11.75
CA PHE A 96 7.56 0.69 -10.92
C PHE A 96 7.72 1.30 -9.53
N VAL A 97 6.58 1.60 -8.90
CA VAL A 97 6.50 2.06 -7.50
C VAL A 97 5.43 1.28 -6.74
N VAL A 98 5.75 0.87 -5.52
CA VAL A 98 4.80 0.38 -4.51
C VAL A 98 4.69 1.43 -3.40
N HIS A 99 3.56 2.12 -3.35
CA HIS A 99 3.23 3.09 -2.31
C HIS A 99 2.29 2.46 -1.29
N ALA A 100 2.84 2.02 -0.15
CA ALA A 100 2.11 1.34 0.91
C ALA A 100 2.12 2.15 2.22
N LEU A 101 1.84 3.44 2.11
CA LEU A 101 1.84 4.37 3.22
C LEU A 101 0.43 4.70 3.67
N ALA A 102 0.25 4.83 4.97
CA ALA A 102 -0.96 5.36 5.59
C ALA A 102 -0.67 5.75 7.04
N PHE A 103 -1.28 6.84 7.47
CA PHE A 103 -1.21 7.31 8.85
C PHE A 103 -2.49 8.05 9.23
N SER A 104 -2.94 7.86 10.47
CA SER A 104 -3.92 8.68 11.17
C SER A 104 -3.70 8.55 12.67
N ASP A 105 -4.10 9.56 13.45
CA ASP A 105 -4.09 9.43 14.91
C ASP A 105 -5.08 8.32 15.31
N ARG A 106 -4.55 7.26 15.92
CA ARG A 106 -5.33 6.11 16.35
C ARG A 106 -6.47 6.47 17.30
N ARG A 107 -6.31 7.51 18.12
CA ARG A 107 -7.32 7.95 19.08
C ARG A 107 -8.56 8.48 18.37
N GLU A 108 -8.41 9.09 17.20
CA GLU A 108 -9.49 9.63 16.40
C GLU A 108 -10.09 8.62 15.40
N LEU A 109 -9.49 7.45 15.24
CA LEU A 109 -10.12 6.35 14.48
C LEU A 109 -11.25 5.69 15.25
N ALA A 110 -11.25 5.79 16.59
CA ALA A 110 -12.36 5.40 17.45
C ALA A 110 -13.34 6.57 17.66
N GLY A 111 -14.59 6.27 18.03
CA GLY A 111 -15.59 7.30 18.29
C GLY A 111 -16.30 7.79 17.01
N ARG A 112 -16.77 9.04 17.04
CA ARG A 112 -17.55 9.63 15.95
C ARG A 112 -16.64 10.25 14.90
N TYR A 113 -16.90 9.99 13.64
CA TYR A 113 -16.18 10.64 12.53
C TYR A 113 -16.31 12.18 12.58
N ALA A 114 -17.48 12.69 13.00
CA ALA A 114 -17.73 14.13 13.10
C ALA A 114 -16.80 14.86 14.09
N ASP A 115 -16.16 14.14 15.00
CA ASP A 115 -15.24 14.69 16.01
C ASP A 115 -13.78 14.71 15.51
N THR A 116 -13.54 14.31 14.26
CA THR A 116 -12.19 14.36 13.65
C THR A 116 -11.66 15.80 13.63
N THR A 117 -10.47 16.00 14.19
CA THR A 117 -9.83 17.31 14.19
C THR A 117 -9.35 17.71 12.80
N ARG A 118 -9.30 19.02 12.53
CA ARG A 118 -8.75 19.56 11.27
C ARG A 118 -7.29 19.10 11.07
N GLU A 119 -6.51 19.06 12.13
CA GLU A 119 -5.11 18.66 12.09
C GLU A 119 -4.97 17.20 11.65
N ASN A 120 -5.65 16.26 12.33
CA ASN A 120 -5.59 14.85 11.97
C ASN A 120 -6.18 14.59 10.59
N PHE A 121 -7.28 15.29 10.21
CA PHE A 121 -7.84 15.20 8.86
C PHE A 121 -6.78 15.57 7.81
N SER A 122 -6.13 16.73 7.98
CA SER A 122 -5.10 17.21 7.04
C SER A 122 -3.91 16.25 6.96
N ASN A 123 -3.37 15.81 8.11
CA ASN A 123 -2.26 14.89 8.15
C ASN A 123 -2.60 13.52 7.53
N THR A 124 -3.79 13.00 7.83
CA THR A 124 -4.27 11.75 7.26
C THR A 124 -4.38 11.84 5.74
N MET A 125 -4.95 12.93 5.22
CA MET A 125 -5.11 13.15 3.77
C MET A 125 -3.75 13.32 3.08
N VAL A 126 -2.84 14.08 3.65
CA VAL A 126 -1.49 14.28 3.08
C VAL A 126 -0.75 12.95 3.01
N ILE A 127 -0.64 12.22 4.13
CA ILE A 127 0.18 11.00 4.20
C ILE A 127 -0.49 9.82 3.49
N SER A 128 -1.81 9.66 3.63
CA SER A 128 -2.50 8.44 3.17
C SER A 128 -3.12 8.54 1.77
N CYS A 129 -3.13 9.74 1.19
CA CYS A 129 -3.71 10.00 -0.13
C CYS A 129 -2.77 10.84 -1.00
N PHE A 130 -2.50 12.10 -0.64
CA PHE A 130 -1.83 13.05 -1.52
C PHE A 130 -0.36 12.69 -1.77
N SER A 131 0.32 12.09 -0.81
CA SER A 131 1.69 11.60 -0.98
C SER A 131 1.83 10.66 -2.19
N PHE A 132 0.79 9.86 -2.50
CA PHE A 132 0.81 9.03 -3.70
C PHE A 132 0.84 9.86 -4.98
N THR A 133 0.11 10.97 -5.04
CA THR A 133 0.12 11.90 -6.18
C THR A 133 1.50 12.55 -6.35
N GLU A 134 2.12 12.97 -5.24
CA GLU A 134 3.46 13.58 -5.27
C GLU A 134 4.55 12.59 -5.71
N ILE A 135 4.45 11.34 -5.25
CA ILE A 135 5.33 10.25 -5.67
C ILE A 135 5.10 9.91 -7.15
N ALA A 136 3.84 9.81 -7.59
CA ALA A 136 3.48 9.51 -8.97
C ALA A 136 4.05 10.54 -9.95
N LYS A 137 3.98 11.83 -9.63
CA LYS A 137 4.57 12.90 -10.42
C LYS A 137 6.07 12.69 -10.64
N ARG A 138 6.83 12.49 -9.56
CA ARG A 138 8.29 12.30 -9.63
C ARG A 138 8.67 11.00 -10.32
N ALA A 139 7.91 9.94 -10.06
CA ALA A 139 8.16 8.63 -10.69
C ALA A 139 7.93 8.71 -12.20
N SER A 140 6.88 9.38 -12.67
CA SER A 140 6.57 9.50 -14.10
C SER A 140 7.70 10.19 -14.89
N GLU A 141 8.38 11.17 -14.30
CA GLU A 141 9.54 11.83 -14.88
C GLU A 141 10.76 10.89 -15.06
N MET A 142 10.75 9.75 -14.36
CA MET A 142 11.80 8.73 -14.40
C MET A 142 11.40 7.46 -15.16
N MET A 143 10.20 7.43 -15.77
CA MET A 143 9.62 6.29 -16.49
C MET A 143 9.40 6.61 -17.99
N PRO A 144 10.43 6.98 -18.74
CA PRO A 144 10.26 7.41 -20.14
C PRO A 144 9.76 6.30 -21.07
N ALA A 145 9.90 5.04 -20.70
CA ALA A 145 9.42 3.88 -21.44
C ALA A 145 8.08 3.31 -20.86
N GLY A 146 7.38 4.10 -20.06
CA GLY A 146 6.23 3.63 -19.31
C GLY A 146 6.61 2.96 -17.98
N GLY A 147 5.62 2.44 -17.28
CA GLY A 147 5.84 1.82 -15.97
C GLY A 147 4.56 1.46 -15.23
N SER A 148 4.68 1.17 -13.95
CA SER A 148 3.52 0.82 -13.13
C SER A 148 3.58 1.41 -11.71
N LEU A 149 2.50 2.04 -11.28
CA LEU A 149 2.33 2.58 -9.95
C LEU A 149 1.25 1.78 -9.20
N LEU A 150 1.57 1.32 -8.00
CA LEU A 150 0.67 0.55 -7.16
C LEU A 150 0.54 1.21 -5.78
N THR A 151 -0.68 1.45 -5.35
CA THR A 151 -0.96 1.84 -3.96
C THR A 151 -1.84 0.81 -3.26
N LEU A 152 -1.97 0.92 -1.94
CA LEU A 152 -2.82 0.04 -1.12
C LEU A 152 -4.08 0.76 -0.66
N THR A 153 -5.22 0.14 -0.89
CA THR A 153 -6.53 0.60 -0.43
C THR A 153 -7.21 -0.42 0.49
N PHE A 154 -8.39 -0.07 0.96
CA PHE A 154 -9.20 -0.92 1.81
C PHE A 154 -10.70 -0.65 1.56
N SER A 155 -11.56 -1.63 1.84
CA SER A 155 -13.02 -1.54 1.63
C SER A 155 -13.71 -0.36 2.33
N GLY A 156 -13.07 0.25 3.33
CA GLY A 156 -13.51 1.50 3.94
C GLY A 156 -13.58 2.69 2.97
N ALA A 157 -12.98 2.58 1.78
CA ALA A 157 -13.10 3.57 0.71
C ALA A 157 -14.52 3.63 0.09
N THR A 158 -15.25 2.52 0.10
CA THR A 158 -16.56 2.40 -0.57
C THR A 158 -17.71 2.13 0.38
N ARG A 159 -17.43 1.91 1.66
CA ARG A 159 -18.43 1.63 2.68
C ARG A 159 -17.94 2.06 4.05
N TRP A 160 -18.87 2.30 4.94
CA TRP A 160 -18.56 2.55 6.33
C TRP A 160 -17.98 1.30 7.00
N VAL A 161 -16.85 1.48 7.68
CA VAL A 161 -16.19 0.45 8.49
C VAL A 161 -15.98 1.04 9.89
N PRO A 162 -16.40 0.36 10.96
CA PRO A 162 -16.18 0.83 12.31
C PRO A 162 -14.72 1.08 12.63
N CYS A 163 -14.47 2.11 13.42
CA CYS A 163 -13.13 2.49 13.89
C CYS A 163 -12.14 2.75 12.73
N TYR A 164 -12.65 3.17 11.58
CA TYR A 164 -11.83 3.52 10.41
C TYR A 164 -11.95 5.00 10.03
N ASN A 165 -13.04 5.66 10.38
CA ASN A 165 -13.32 7.11 10.33
C ASN A 165 -12.62 7.84 9.17
N VAL A 166 -11.78 8.85 9.48
CA VAL A 166 -11.07 9.67 8.48
C VAL A 166 -10.19 8.84 7.52
N MET A 167 -9.70 7.69 7.95
CA MET A 167 -8.94 6.81 7.07
C MET A 167 -9.80 6.25 5.92
N GLY A 168 -11.10 6.00 6.17
CA GLY A 168 -12.04 5.64 5.11
C GLY A 168 -12.19 6.73 4.06
N VAL A 169 -12.30 7.99 4.50
CA VAL A 169 -12.34 9.16 3.61
C VAL A 169 -11.05 9.29 2.81
N ALA A 170 -9.89 9.14 3.46
CA ALA A 170 -8.60 9.19 2.78
C ALA A 170 -8.45 8.07 1.73
N LYS A 171 -8.94 6.85 2.03
CA LYS A 171 -8.89 5.75 1.05
C LYS A 171 -9.87 5.95 -0.11
N ALA A 172 -11.02 6.58 0.11
CA ALA A 172 -11.93 6.98 -0.96
C ALA A 172 -11.29 8.02 -1.90
N ALA A 173 -10.66 9.04 -1.32
CA ALA A 173 -9.89 10.04 -2.06
C ALA A 173 -8.70 9.40 -2.81
N LEU A 174 -7.97 8.46 -2.19
CA LEU A 174 -6.88 7.72 -2.83
C LEU A 174 -7.36 6.92 -4.03
N GLU A 175 -8.49 6.20 -3.95
CA GLU A 175 -9.07 5.47 -5.09
C GLU A 175 -9.52 6.43 -6.22
N ALA A 176 -10.02 7.62 -5.87
CA ALA A 176 -10.28 8.67 -6.85
C ALA A 176 -8.96 9.13 -7.51
N SER A 177 -7.93 9.42 -6.72
CA SER A 177 -6.61 9.84 -7.23
C SER A 177 -6.00 8.79 -8.18
N VAL A 178 -6.15 7.49 -7.89
CA VAL A 178 -5.72 6.41 -8.81
C VAL A 178 -6.35 6.57 -10.19
N ARG A 179 -7.66 6.87 -10.28
CA ARG A 179 -8.35 7.05 -11.56
C ARG A 179 -7.87 8.28 -12.32
N TYR A 180 -7.69 9.41 -11.64
CA TYR A 180 -7.18 10.63 -12.26
C TYR A 180 -5.73 10.46 -12.71
N LEU A 181 -4.86 9.91 -11.87
CA LEU A 181 -3.47 9.63 -12.24
C LEU A 181 -3.36 8.63 -13.40
N ALA A 182 -4.24 7.63 -13.47
CA ALA A 182 -4.27 6.71 -14.60
C ALA A 182 -4.66 7.40 -15.91
N ALA A 183 -5.60 8.36 -15.86
CA ALA A 183 -5.96 9.18 -17.02
C ALA A 183 -4.81 10.11 -17.45
N ASP A 184 -4.15 10.76 -16.49
CA ASP A 184 -3.08 11.72 -16.77
C ASP A 184 -1.80 11.04 -17.30
N LEU A 185 -1.45 9.87 -16.75
CA LEU A 185 -0.18 9.19 -17.03
C LEU A 185 -0.31 8.07 -18.07
N GLY A 186 -1.53 7.69 -18.43
CA GLY A 186 -1.79 6.58 -19.36
C GLY A 186 -1.20 6.82 -20.76
N ALA A 187 -1.21 8.04 -21.26
CA ALA A 187 -0.60 8.39 -22.55
C ALA A 187 0.94 8.23 -22.55
N GLN A 188 1.57 8.18 -21.37
CA GLN A 188 3.00 7.91 -21.19
C GLN A 188 3.28 6.40 -21.02
N GLY A 189 2.28 5.54 -21.15
CA GLY A 189 2.41 4.09 -20.91
C GLY A 189 2.54 3.71 -19.43
N ILE A 190 2.15 4.61 -18.50
CA ILE A 190 2.23 4.37 -17.06
C ILE A 190 0.86 3.90 -16.54
N ARG A 191 0.80 2.70 -16.00
CA ARG A 191 -0.39 2.11 -15.38
C ARG A 191 -0.45 2.49 -13.90
N VAL A 192 -1.62 2.83 -13.41
CA VAL A 192 -1.83 3.22 -12.00
C VAL A 192 -2.95 2.37 -11.40
N ASN A 193 -2.65 1.64 -10.34
CA ASN A 193 -3.59 0.70 -9.72
C ASN A 193 -3.61 0.82 -8.19
N ALA A 194 -4.73 0.41 -7.59
CA ALA A 194 -4.88 0.22 -6.16
C ALA A 194 -5.18 -1.24 -5.83
N LEU A 195 -4.48 -1.82 -4.85
CA LEU A 195 -4.67 -3.17 -4.37
C LEU A 195 -5.33 -3.16 -2.99
N SER A 196 -6.47 -3.84 -2.86
CA SER A 196 -7.16 -4.07 -1.60
C SER A 196 -6.94 -5.51 -1.13
N ALA A 197 -6.05 -5.69 -0.17
CA ALA A 197 -5.69 -7.03 0.35
C ALA A 197 -6.69 -7.61 1.36
N GLY A 198 -7.68 -6.81 1.79
CA GLY A 198 -8.53 -7.16 2.93
C GLY A 198 -7.80 -7.03 4.29
N PRO A 199 -8.46 -7.38 5.40
CA PRO A 199 -7.85 -7.33 6.72
C PRO A 199 -6.69 -8.31 6.86
N MET A 200 -5.48 -7.79 7.05
CA MET A 200 -4.26 -8.55 7.30
C MET A 200 -3.64 -8.17 8.65
N ARG A 201 -2.97 -9.13 9.30
CA ARG A 201 -2.30 -8.92 10.60
C ARG A 201 -0.99 -8.16 10.39
N THR A 202 -1.09 -6.89 10.04
CA THR A 202 0.03 -5.96 9.89
C THR A 202 0.14 -5.01 11.08
N LEU A 203 1.23 -4.26 11.17
CA LEU A 203 1.37 -3.19 12.16
C LEU A 203 0.28 -2.12 11.98
N ALA A 204 -0.01 -1.74 10.74
CA ALA A 204 -1.09 -0.81 10.41
C ALA A 204 -2.47 -1.37 10.80
N GLY A 205 -2.74 -2.64 10.50
CA GLY A 205 -3.99 -3.32 10.91
C GLY A 205 -4.16 -3.43 12.43
N ALA A 206 -3.05 -3.58 13.19
CA ALA A 206 -3.08 -3.53 14.65
C ALA A 206 -3.34 -2.11 15.19
N GLY A 207 -3.09 -1.08 14.39
CA GLY A 207 -3.40 0.32 14.70
C GLY A 207 -4.89 0.65 14.61
N VAL A 208 -5.68 -0.11 13.86
CA VAL A 208 -7.14 0.05 13.80
C VAL A 208 -7.74 -0.49 15.10
N TYR A 209 -8.60 0.32 15.72
CA TYR A 209 -9.30 -0.09 16.94
C TYR A 209 -10.12 -1.36 16.66
N ASP A 210 -9.98 -2.37 17.54
CA ASP A 210 -10.64 -3.69 17.38
C ASP A 210 -10.27 -4.48 16.10
N GLY A 211 -9.04 -4.30 15.60
CA GLY A 211 -8.53 -5.04 14.44
C GLY A 211 -8.67 -6.56 14.57
N ARG A 212 -8.67 -7.12 15.80
CA ARG A 212 -8.89 -8.55 16.05
C ARG A 212 -10.28 -9.01 15.60
N MET A 213 -11.30 -8.19 15.82
CA MET A 213 -12.68 -8.49 15.40
C MET A 213 -12.77 -8.51 13.86
N LEU A 214 -12.14 -7.57 13.16
CA LEU A 214 -12.09 -7.54 11.69
C LEU A 214 -11.43 -8.80 11.12
N PHE A 215 -10.32 -9.26 11.72
CA PHE A 215 -9.63 -10.49 11.27
C PHE A 215 -10.47 -11.74 11.50
N ASN A 216 -11.11 -11.85 12.67
CA ASN A 216 -11.98 -12.98 12.97
C ASN A 216 -13.19 -13.00 12.04
N TYR A 217 -13.83 -11.84 11.85
CA TYR A 217 -14.95 -11.72 10.93
C TYR A 217 -14.56 -12.15 9.51
N GLN A 218 -13.42 -11.67 9.00
CA GLN A 218 -12.90 -12.08 7.68
C GLN A 218 -12.72 -13.59 7.61
N ARG A 219 -12.03 -14.19 8.60
CA ARG A 219 -11.81 -15.64 8.64
C ARG A 219 -13.13 -16.42 8.62
N ASP A 220 -14.12 -15.94 9.37
CA ASP A 220 -15.37 -16.68 9.55
C ASP A 220 -16.36 -16.48 8.39
N HIS A 221 -16.22 -15.40 7.59
CA HIS A 221 -17.15 -15.04 6.52
C HIS A 221 -16.54 -15.06 5.12
N ALA A 222 -15.21 -15.06 4.98
CA ALA A 222 -14.60 -15.22 3.66
C ALA A 222 -14.99 -16.58 3.05
N PRO A 223 -15.25 -16.66 1.74
CA PRO A 223 -15.60 -17.94 1.10
C PRO A 223 -14.58 -19.05 1.37
N LEU A 224 -13.29 -18.73 1.38
CA LEU A 224 -12.21 -19.67 1.69
C LEU A 224 -11.96 -19.85 3.21
N ARG A 225 -12.75 -19.21 4.07
CA ARG A 225 -12.66 -19.32 5.53
C ARG A 225 -11.28 -19.04 6.11
N ARG A 226 -10.52 -18.18 5.48
CA ARG A 226 -9.19 -17.75 5.93
C ARG A 226 -8.86 -16.34 5.45
N SER A 227 -7.89 -15.71 6.09
CA SER A 227 -7.28 -14.46 5.59
C SER A 227 -6.30 -14.76 4.45
N PRO A 228 -6.06 -13.81 3.54
CA PRO A 228 -5.01 -13.94 2.55
C PRO A 228 -3.63 -13.96 3.22
N THR A 229 -2.69 -14.64 2.59
CA THR A 229 -1.28 -14.66 2.98
C THR A 229 -0.52 -13.50 2.34
N LEU A 230 0.67 -13.18 2.87
CA LEU A 230 1.54 -12.18 2.25
C LEU A 230 1.98 -12.59 0.84
N ASP A 231 2.13 -13.89 0.58
CA ASP A 231 2.50 -14.40 -0.74
C ASP A 231 1.38 -14.21 -1.77
N GLU A 232 0.14 -14.47 -1.38
CA GLU A 232 -1.02 -14.25 -2.25
C GLU A 232 -1.17 -12.78 -2.62
N VAL A 233 -0.98 -11.88 -1.65
CA VAL A 233 -1.00 -10.44 -1.90
C VAL A 233 0.22 -10.00 -2.72
N GLY A 234 1.38 -10.60 -2.45
CA GLY A 234 2.60 -10.42 -3.23
C GLY A 234 2.42 -10.83 -4.69
N GLY A 235 1.77 -11.97 -4.94
CA GLY A 235 1.42 -12.44 -6.29
C GLY A 235 0.49 -11.49 -7.05
N ALA A 236 -0.50 -10.92 -6.36
CA ALA A 236 -1.35 -9.88 -6.96
C ALA A 236 -0.57 -8.58 -7.26
N GLY A 237 0.34 -8.18 -6.37
CA GLY A 237 1.26 -7.07 -6.61
C GLY A 237 2.17 -7.34 -7.81
N LEU A 238 2.72 -8.55 -7.93
CA LEU A 238 3.51 -8.98 -9.08
C LEU A 238 2.71 -8.86 -10.38
N TYR A 239 1.48 -9.38 -10.42
CA TYR A 239 0.61 -9.26 -11.60
C TYR A 239 0.42 -7.80 -12.01
N LEU A 240 0.05 -6.92 -11.08
CA LEU A 240 -0.22 -5.51 -11.36
C LEU A 240 1.02 -4.70 -11.76
N LEU A 241 2.21 -5.13 -11.34
CA LEU A 241 3.47 -4.41 -11.58
C LEU A 241 4.27 -4.98 -12.76
N SER A 242 3.96 -6.19 -13.21
CA SER A 242 4.62 -6.84 -14.35
C SER A 242 3.90 -6.55 -15.66
N ASP A 243 4.55 -6.92 -16.76
CA ASP A 243 3.99 -6.84 -18.12
C ASP A 243 2.80 -7.80 -18.35
N LEU A 244 2.51 -8.69 -17.39
CA LEU A 244 1.29 -9.53 -17.42
C LEU A 244 0.00 -8.71 -17.30
N SER A 245 0.06 -7.48 -16.82
CA SER A 245 -1.08 -6.58 -16.63
C SER A 245 -1.00 -5.39 -17.59
N GLU A 246 -0.84 -5.65 -18.88
CA GLU A 246 -0.75 -4.61 -19.92
C GLU A 246 -2.09 -3.96 -20.28
N THR A 247 -3.21 -4.47 -19.77
CA THR A 247 -4.52 -3.89 -20.04
C THR A 247 -4.66 -2.49 -19.46
N PRO A 248 -5.06 -1.49 -20.24
CA PRO A 248 -5.21 -0.11 -19.80
C PRO A 248 -6.52 0.05 -19.02
N ALA A 249 -6.53 -0.25 -17.75
CA ALA A 249 -7.65 0.14 -16.89
C ALA A 249 -7.15 0.56 -15.53
N PRO A 250 -7.64 1.67 -14.97
CA PRO A 250 -7.50 1.93 -13.55
C PRO A 250 -8.32 0.87 -12.81
N ALA A 251 -7.70 -0.25 -12.47
CA ALA A 251 -8.36 -1.32 -11.75
C ALA A 251 -7.98 -1.26 -10.29
N SER A 252 -8.95 -1.11 -9.40
CA SER A 252 -8.76 -1.54 -8.03
C SER A 252 -8.93 -3.05 -7.98
N VAL A 253 -7.85 -3.79 -7.83
CA VAL A 253 -7.92 -5.24 -7.60
C VAL A 253 -8.17 -5.49 -6.12
N ARG A 254 -9.28 -6.15 -5.82
CA ARG A 254 -9.67 -6.50 -4.45
C ARG A 254 -9.43 -7.98 -4.22
N ILE A 255 -8.56 -8.29 -3.24
CA ILE A 255 -8.37 -9.64 -2.75
C ILE A 255 -9.07 -9.72 -1.39
N GLY A 256 -10.18 -10.43 -1.33
CA GLY A 256 -10.95 -10.55 -0.09
C GLY A 256 -12.40 -10.97 -0.34
N PRO A 257 -13.21 -11.10 0.72
CA PRO A 257 -14.59 -11.53 0.56
C PRO A 257 -15.37 -10.54 -0.32
N ALA A 258 -16.27 -11.10 -1.11
CA ALA A 258 -17.19 -10.32 -1.93
C ALA A 258 -17.89 -9.24 -1.10
N GLU A 259 -18.18 -8.11 -1.74
CA GLU A 259 -18.74 -6.91 -1.09
C GLU A 259 -19.99 -7.19 -0.23
N SER A 260 -20.80 -8.19 -0.58
CA SER A 260 -22.00 -8.59 0.15
C SER A 260 -21.77 -9.14 1.56
N ALA A 261 -20.59 -9.68 1.85
CA ALA A 261 -20.31 -10.26 3.18
C ALA A 261 -20.05 -9.19 4.26
N LEU A 262 -19.48 -8.03 3.88
CA LEU A 262 -19.18 -6.96 4.84
C LEU A 262 -20.40 -6.08 5.18
N THR A 263 -21.44 -6.05 4.33
CA THR A 263 -22.67 -5.30 4.57
C THR A 263 -23.59 -5.94 5.61
N ARG A 264 -23.33 -7.19 6.00
CA ARG A 264 -24.12 -7.92 6.99
C ARG A 264 -23.46 -8.02 8.38
N MET A 265 -22.55 -7.12 8.72
CA MET A 265 -21.94 -7.13 10.05
C MET A 265 -22.95 -6.75 11.13
N PRO A 266 -23.10 -7.52 12.20
CA PRO A 266 -24.13 -7.31 13.25
C PRO A 266 -23.73 -6.25 14.28
N TRP A 267 -23.20 -5.14 13.85
CA TRP A 267 -22.84 -4.03 14.74
C TRP A 267 -23.54 -2.71 14.43
N ALA A 268 -24.78 -2.79 13.98
CA ALA A 268 -25.64 -1.66 14.28
C ALA A 268 -25.51 -1.41 15.79
N PRO A 269 -25.11 -0.20 16.23
CA PRO A 269 -25.14 0.09 17.66
C PRO A 269 -26.55 -0.24 18.13
N ARG A 270 -26.69 -1.20 19.03
CA ARG A 270 -27.92 -1.26 19.81
C ARG A 270 -27.99 0.10 20.44
N SER A 271 -28.88 0.93 19.94
CA SER A 271 -29.24 2.19 20.62
C SER A 271 -29.37 1.85 22.08
N ALA A 272 -28.50 2.40 22.90
CA ALA A 272 -28.75 2.45 24.32
C ALA A 272 -30.05 3.26 24.46
N ALA A 273 -31.15 2.55 24.40
CA ALA A 273 -32.40 3.04 24.95
C ALA A 273 -32.17 3.12 26.46
N ARG A 274 -31.85 4.30 26.94
CA ARG A 274 -32.35 4.97 28.14
C ARG A 274 -31.55 6.24 28.37
#